data_ff6c9e0deb45ef6f5df0352a17b7835f
#
_entry.id   ff6c9e0deb45ef6f5df0352a17b7835f
#
_cell.length_a   1.000
_cell.length_b   1.000
_cell.length_c   1.000
_cell.angle_alpha   90.00
_cell.angle_beta   90.00
_cell.angle_gamma   90.00
#
_symmetry.space_group_name_H-M   'P 1'
#
loop_
_entity.id
_entity.type
_entity.pdbx_description
1 polymer ?
#
loop_
_entity_poly.entity_id
_entity_poly.type
_entity_poly.pdbx_seq_one_letter_code
_entity_poly.pdbx_strand_id
1 'polypeptide(L)'
;MAVLKLERRIKAHPDLVWQVISDVAGLADVAPHVSKVEILSGEKLGLRRRVYDRRGQFWDEECIAWVDEQSYSMRVDVSHYPFAFAAMKFTWGMEQRARNTLIRMRYEFVPKFGLLGLLGSMIRYRKKFEETCADVMESLVRKIHSQEWVYHVTVESILKDKGHEIVSVSPDTSVYDTAHLLREHRIGSVLALDQDGQIAGVVSERDIVRGLSVIGLDVLEHPVSEIMSKQVVVCHPQDNMAAVLSLMSNRRVRHLPVINGGELVGLISIGDVVKTRITELEDESSSLRTYITGRQWLEHYAHFGPDVGT
;
A
#
# COMPACT_ATOMS: atom_id res chain seq x y z
N MET A 1 26.21 -6.55 26.62
CA MET A 1 25.09 -6.24 25.72
C MET A 1 25.45 -6.82 24.36
N ALA A 2 24.62 -7.66 23.79
CA ALA A 2 24.78 -8.21 22.46
C ALA A 2 24.01 -7.35 21.44
N VAL A 3 24.47 -7.34 20.19
CA VAL A 3 23.85 -6.59 19.11
C VAL A 3 23.67 -7.52 17.92
N LEU A 4 22.47 -7.54 17.35
CA LEU A 4 22.14 -8.13 16.06
C LEU A 4 21.77 -7.02 15.08
N LYS A 5 22.37 -7.02 13.90
CA LYS A 5 22.09 -6.05 12.84
C LYS A 5 21.72 -6.81 11.56
N LEU A 6 20.64 -6.40 10.94
CA LEU A 6 20.22 -6.84 9.63
C LEU A 6 20.04 -5.63 8.72
N GLU A 7 20.50 -5.73 7.50
CA GLU A 7 20.38 -4.66 6.50
C GLU A 7 19.90 -5.26 5.17
N ARG A 8 19.01 -4.55 4.49
CA ARG A 8 18.56 -4.88 3.14
C ARG A 8 18.50 -3.64 2.27
N ARG A 9 19.05 -3.74 1.08
CA ARG A 9 18.90 -2.72 0.03
C ARG A 9 17.78 -3.15 -0.89
N ILE A 10 16.81 -2.26 -1.10
CA ILE A 10 15.68 -2.49 -1.98
C ILE A 10 15.50 -1.33 -2.94
N LYS A 11 14.97 -1.62 -4.12
CA LYS A 11 14.57 -0.60 -5.10
C LYS A 11 13.11 -0.28 -4.81
N ALA A 12 12.85 0.55 -3.82
CA ALA A 12 11.50 0.98 -3.48
C ALA A 12 11.52 2.44 -3.06
N HIS A 13 10.38 3.13 -3.27
CA HIS A 13 10.23 4.53 -2.88
C HIS A 13 10.36 4.68 -1.36
N PRO A 14 11.13 5.66 -0.86
CA PRO A 14 11.36 5.84 0.58
C PRO A 14 10.05 5.96 1.37
N ASP A 15 9.07 6.72 0.86
CA ASP A 15 7.78 6.92 1.54
C ASP A 15 7.04 5.60 1.75
N LEU A 16 7.03 4.72 0.74
CA LEU A 16 6.46 3.38 0.87
C LEU A 16 7.20 2.56 1.93
N VAL A 17 8.53 2.59 1.89
CA VAL A 17 9.36 1.88 2.87
C VAL A 17 9.05 2.38 4.28
N TRP A 18 8.98 3.71 4.46
CA TRP A 18 8.63 4.30 5.75
C TRP A 18 7.22 3.92 6.19
N GLN A 19 6.24 4.02 5.31
CA GLN A 19 4.86 3.63 5.59
C GLN A 19 4.77 2.19 6.12
N VAL A 20 5.49 1.26 5.51
CA VAL A 20 5.45 -0.16 5.90
C VAL A 20 6.22 -0.41 7.20
N ILE A 21 7.41 0.16 7.39
CA ILE A 21 8.19 -0.07 8.62
C ILE A 21 7.62 0.66 9.83
N SER A 22 6.97 1.82 9.64
CA SER A 22 6.37 2.62 10.70
C SER A 22 4.94 2.20 11.06
N ASP A 23 4.36 1.25 10.33
CA ASP A 23 3.08 0.63 10.68
C ASP A 23 3.24 -0.32 11.87
N VAL A 24 3.32 0.29 13.06
CA VAL A 24 3.54 -0.45 14.31
C VAL A 24 2.37 -1.36 14.68
N ALA A 25 1.16 -1.12 14.16
CA ALA A 25 -0.02 -1.97 14.34
C ALA A 25 0.01 -3.18 13.37
N GLY A 26 0.52 -2.99 12.16
CA GLY A 26 0.62 -4.00 11.10
C GLY A 26 1.80 -4.97 11.25
N LEU A 27 2.46 -5.05 12.41
CA LEU A 27 3.57 -5.98 12.65
C LEU A 27 3.17 -7.44 12.40
N ALA A 28 1.93 -7.82 12.70
CA ALA A 28 1.42 -9.18 12.47
C ALA A 28 1.45 -9.59 10.98
N ASP A 29 1.36 -8.65 10.07
CA ASP A 29 1.40 -8.90 8.61
C ASP A 29 2.81 -9.24 8.11
N VAL A 30 3.84 -8.78 8.82
CA VAL A 30 5.25 -8.93 8.41
C VAL A 30 6.06 -9.83 9.34
N ALA A 31 5.54 -10.16 10.53
CA ALA A 31 6.21 -11.02 11.50
C ALA A 31 5.51 -12.38 11.59
N PRO A 32 6.00 -13.45 10.92
CA PRO A 32 5.29 -14.74 10.82
C PRO A 32 4.99 -15.41 12.16
N HIS A 33 5.72 -15.04 13.22
CA HIS A 33 5.53 -15.58 14.58
C HIS A 33 4.51 -14.78 15.42
N VAL A 34 4.10 -13.60 14.95
CA VAL A 34 3.11 -12.73 15.59
C VAL A 34 1.72 -13.07 15.05
N SER A 35 0.73 -13.17 15.94
CA SER A 35 -0.67 -13.41 15.58
C SER A 35 -1.53 -12.15 15.65
N LYS A 36 -1.20 -11.22 16.55
CA LYS A 36 -1.99 -10.01 16.80
C LYS A 36 -1.14 -8.92 17.44
N VAL A 37 -1.49 -7.67 17.15
CA VAL A 37 -0.97 -6.49 17.85
C VAL A 37 -2.14 -5.63 18.33
N GLU A 38 -2.07 -5.16 19.57
CA GLU A 38 -3.03 -4.23 20.17
C GLU A 38 -2.31 -2.95 20.58
N ILE A 39 -2.78 -1.82 20.11
CA ILE A 39 -2.30 -0.52 20.58
C ILE A 39 -2.96 -0.24 21.93
N LEU A 40 -2.15 -0.09 22.96
CA LEU A 40 -2.61 0.16 24.32
C LEU A 40 -2.78 1.67 24.58
N SER A 41 -1.86 2.49 24.09
CA SER A 41 -1.90 3.95 24.25
C SER A 41 -0.88 4.65 23.37
N GLY A 42 -1.11 5.94 23.08
CA GLY A 42 -0.18 6.81 22.36
C GLY A 42 -0.14 6.56 20.86
N GLU A 43 0.66 7.35 20.19
CA GLU A 43 0.85 7.21 18.72
C GLU A 43 2.35 7.21 18.45
N LYS A 44 3.21 7.91 18.35
CA LYS A 44 4.63 7.89 18.03
C LYS A 44 5.49 7.64 19.28
N LEU A 45 6.21 8.67 19.76
CA LEU A 45 6.97 8.58 20.99
C LEU A 45 6.06 8.34 22.20
N GLY A 46 6.38 7.34 23.02
CA GLY A 46 5.55 6.91 24.13
C GLY A 46 4.39 5.98 23.76
N LEU A 47 4.23 5.63 22.46
CA LEU A 47 3.29 4.59 22.04
C LEU A 47 3.57 3.29 22.80
N ARG A 48 2.53 2.67 23.32
CA ARG A 48 2.58 1.34 23.93
C ARG A 48 1.71 0.38 23.16
N ARG A 49 2.26 -0.81 22.85
CA ARG A 49 1.53 -1.88 22.18
C ARG A 49 1.76 -3.20 22.88
N ARG A 50 0.80 -4.12 22.72
CA ARG A 50 0.88 -5.52 23.11
C ARG A 50 0.96 -6.40 21.90
N VAL A 51 1.93 -7.28 21.87
CA VAL A 51 2.20 -8.22 20.79
C VAL A 51 1.89 -9.63 21.28
N TYR A 52 1.12 -10.38 20.50
CA TYR A 52 0.76 -11.76 20.79
C TYR A 52 1.46 -12.71 19.81
N ASP A 53 2.04 -13.77 20.30
CA ASP A 53 2.53 -14.86 19.46
C ASP A 53 1.38 -15.80 19.01
N ARG A 54 1.71 -16.77 18.14
CA ARG A 54 0.72 -17.77 17.66
C ARG A 54 0.25 -18.75 18.74
N ARG A 55 0.86 -18.78 19.93
CA ARG A 55 0.49 -19.60 21.07
C ARG A 55 -0.35 -18.83 22.10
N GLY A 56 -0.61 -17.54 21.81
CA GLY A 56 -1.34 -16.66 22.72
C GLY A 56 -0.49 -16.06 23.85
N GLN A 57 0.84 -16.28 23.86
CA GLN A 57 1.74 -15.56 24.75
C GLN A 57 1.87 -14.12 24.29
N PHE A 58 2.04 -13.20 25.23
CA PHE A 58 2.17 -11.78 24.88
C PHE A 58 3.32 -11.11 25.61
N TRP A 59 3.76 -9.99 25.05
CA TRP A 59 4.69 -9.05 25.66
C TRP A 59 4.30 -7.62 25.28
N ASP A 60 4.70 -6.68 26.12
CA ASP A 60 4.44 -5.26 25.87
C ASP A 60 5.69 -4.57 25.32
N GLU A 61 5.46 -3.59 24.47
CA GLU A 61 6.51 -2.77 23.85
C GLU A 61 6.17 -1.29 23.98
N GLU A 62 7.20 -0.46 24.22
CA GLU A 62 7.08 0.98 24.36
C GLU A 62 8.01 1.69 23.36
N CYS A 63 7.49 2.63 22.61
CA CYS A 63 8.29 3.47 21.72
C CYS A 63 9.10 4.50 22.51
N ILE A 64 10.41 4.37 22.47
CA ILE A 64 11.35 5.21 23.24
C ILE A 64 12.10 6.24 22.39
N ALA A 65 11.97 6.15 21.06
CA ALA A 65 12.48 7.15 20.11
C ALA A 65 11.70 7.07 18.82
N TRP A 66 11.43 8.22 18.20
CA TRP A 66 10.76 8.33 16.92
C TRP A 66 11.31 9.51 16.13
N VAL A 67 11.78 9.27 14.92
CA VAL A 67 12.22 10.28 13.96
C VAL A 67 11.50 9.97 12.66
N ASP A 68 10.55 10.83 12.29
CA ASP A 68 9.73 10.64 11.08
C ASP A 68 10.62 10.42 9.86
N GLU A 69 10.20 9.51 8.98
CA GLU A 69 10.87 9.14 7.73
C GLU A 69 12.31 8.62 7.87
N GLN A 70 12.74 8.33 9.12
CA GLN A 70 14.09 7.84 9.38
C GLN A 70 14.12 6.58 10.23
N SER A 71 13.56 6.64 11.45
CA SER A 71 13.69 5.52 12.39
C SER A 71 12.76 5.61 13.59
N TYR A 72 12.49 4.46 14.20
CA TYR A 72 11.92 4.40 15.54
C TYR A 72 12.57 3.28 16.37
N SER A 73 12.50 3.41 17.69
CA SER A 73 13.03 2.42 18.62
C SER A 73 11.99 2.00 19.63
N MET A 74 11.90 0.69 19.88
CA MET A 74 11.00 0.10 20.86
C MET A 74 11.80 -0.55 21.98
N ARG A 75 11.38 -0.34 23.23
CA ARG A 75 11.79 -1.11 24.40
C ARG A 75 10.81 -2.24 24.61
N VAL A 76 11.32 -3.44 24.83
CA VAL A 76 10.48 -4.66 25.04
C VAL A 76 10.45 -4.99 26.53
N ASP A 77 9.25 -5.20 27.07
CA ASP A 77 9.10 -5.87 28.37
C ASP A 77 9.40 -7.37 28.19
N VAL A 78 10.55 -7.78 28.67
CA VAL A 78 11.06 -9.14 28.50
C VAL A 78 10.51 -10.14 29.50
N SER A 79 9.61 -9.75 30.41
CA SER A 79 9.05 -10.61 31.48
C SER A 79 8.38 -11.85 30.93
N HIS A 80 7.68 -11.73 29.80
CA HIS A 80 6.97 -12.81 29.11
C HIS A 80 7.46 -13.03 27.67
N TYR A 81 8.62 -12.43 27.31
CA TYR A 81 9.17 -12.56 25.96
C TYR A 81 9.66 -13.99 25.68
N PRO A 82 9.42 -14.55 24.49
CA PRO A 82 9.74 -15.95 24.17
C PRO A 82 11.22 -16.34 24.28
N PHE A 83 12.12 -15.37 24.24
CA PHE A 83 13.55 -15.57 24.39
C PHE A 83 14.03 -15.09 25.76
N ALA A 84 15.00 -15.81 26.35
CA ALA A 84 15.52 -15.54 27.70
C ALA A 84 16.46 -14.30 27.72
N PHE A 85 15.89 -13.11 27.63
CA PHE A 85 16.59 -11.85 27.76
C PHE A 85 16.30 -11.18 29.12
N ALA A 86 17.28 -10.44 29.62
CA ALA A 86 17.15 -9.60 30.81
C ALA A 86 16.74 -8.15 30.42
N ALA A 87 17.08 -7.73 29.22
CA ALA A 87 16.66 -6.47 28.63
C ALA A 87 16.73 -6.59 27.11
N MET A 88 15.85 -5.90 26.40
CA MET A 88 15.87 -5.82 24.95
C MET A 88 15.29 -4.48 24.45
N LYS A 89 15.92 -3.93 23.45
CA LYS A 89 15.36 -2.89 22.59
C LYS A 89 15.67 -3.19 21.14
N PHE A 90 14.85 -2.68 20.25
CA PHE A 90 15.14 -2.74 18.83
C PHE A 90 14.88 -1.41 18.14
N THR A 91 15.57 -1.20 17.02
CA THR A 91 15.43 -0.02 16.18
C THR A 91 15.20 -0.47 14.74
N TRP A 92 14.15 0.04 14.16
CA TRP A 92 13.95 0.04 12.72
C TRP A 92 14.39 1.39 12.16
N GLY A 93 15.07 1.36 11.03
CA GLY A 93 15.47 2.58 10.35
C GLY A 93 15.56 2.37 8.85
N MET A 94 15.51 3.47 8.13
CA MET A 94 15.76 3.52 6.71
C MET A 94 16.69 4.66 6.33
N GLU A 95 17.36 4.53 5.20
CA GLU A 95 18.24 5.55 4.63
C GLU A 95 18.08 5.54 3.11
N GLN A 96 17.72 6.68 2.54
CA GLN A 96 17.68 6.83 1.09
C GLN A 96 19.11 6.89 0.53
N ARG A 97 19.41 6.10 -0.50
CA ARG A 97 20.70 6.05 -1.20
C ARG A 97 20.50 6.05 -2.72
N ALA A 98 20.61 7.22 -3.33
CA ALA A 98 20.45 7.38 -4.78
C ALA A 98 19.15 6.73 -5.32
N ARG A 99 19.27 5.52 -5.89
CA ARG A 99 18.15 4.78 -6.49
C ARG A 99 17.60 3.65 -5.61
N ASN A 100 18.10 3.52 -4.38
CA ASN A 100 17.72 2.43 -3.47
C ASN A 100 17.43 2.98 -2.09
N THR A 101 16.60 2.27 -1.34
CA THR A 101 16.38 2.49 0.08
C THR A 101 17.06 1.39 0.87
N LEU A 102 17.87 1.76 1.86
CA LEU A 102 18.50 0.83 2.79
C LEU A 102 17.62 0.71 4.04
N ILE A 103 17.14 -0.49 4.32
CA ILE A 103 16.39 -0.81 5.54
C ILE A 103 17.38 -1.40 6.55
N ARG A 104 17.29 -0.94 7.79
CA ARG A 104 18.08 -1.43 8.91
C ARG A 104 17.19 -1.90 10.04
N MET A 105 17.51 -3.07 10.58
CA MET A 105 16.94 -3.61 11.81
C MET A 105 18.08 -3.85 12.78
N ARG A 106 17.99 -3.26 13.98
CA ARG A 106 19.01 -3.40 15.02
C ARG A 106 18.36 -3.82 16.32
N TYR A 107 18.75 -4.97 16.85
CA TYR A 107 18.39 -5.45 18.18
C TYR A 107 19.58 -5.33 19.13
N GLU A 108 19.32 -4.80 20.30
CA GLU A 108 20.25 -4.72 21.41
C GLU A 108 19.65 -5.44 22.61
N PHE A 109 20.32 -6.48 23.10
CA PHE A 109 19.77 -7.32 24.15
C PHE A 109 20.82 -7.79 25.15
N VAL A 110 20.37 -8.05 26.38
CA VAL A 110 21.16 -8.62 27.45
C VAL A 110 20.63 -10.02 27.74
N PRO A 111 21.44 -11.08 27.58
CA PRO A 111 21.00 -12.43 27.93
C PRO A 111 20.78 -12.59 29.43
N LYS A 112 19.76 -13.39 29.82
CA LYS A 112 19.36 -13.56 31.22
C LYS A 112 20.36 -14.35 32.09
N PHE A 113 21.21 -15.19 31.47
CA PHE A 113 22.07 -16.13 32.21
C PHE A 113 23.57 -15.79 32.20
N GLY A 114 23.96 -14.55 31.90
CA GLY A 114 25.34 -14.06 31.95
C GLY A 114 26.36 -14.96 31.18
N LEU A 115 27.59 -15.05 31.68
CA LEU A 115 28.68 -15.85 31.07
C LEU A 115 28.44 -17.37 31.09
N LEU A 116 27.71 -17.92 32.06
CA LEU A 116 27.45 -19.35 32.20
C LEU A 116 26.38 -19.86 31.20
N GLY A 117 25.49 -18.99 30.72
CA GLY A 117 24.53 -19.33 29.66
C GLY A 117 25.13 -19.35 28.25
N LEU A 118 26.40 -18.92 28.11
CA LEU A 118 27.07 -18.78 26.80
C LEU A 118 27.51 -20.11 26.17
N LEU A 119 27.61 -21.19 26.93
CA LEU A 119 28.37 -22.38 26.51
C LEU A 119 27.61 -23.46 25.73
N GLY A 120 26.31 -23.40 25.55
CA GLY A 120 25.62 -24.45 24.78
C GLY A 120 24.20 -24.10 24.32
N SER A 121 23.35 -23.62 25.21
CA SER A 121 21.96 -23.28 24.88
C SER A 121 21.87 -21.95 24.15
N MET A 122 22.81 -21.03 24.40
CA MET A 122 22.79 -19.67 23.86
C MET A 122 23.11 -19.61 22.37
N ILE A 123 23.99 -20.50 21.86
CA ILE A 123 24.29 -20.55 20.40
C ILE A 123 23.02 -20.95 19.65
N ARG A 124 22.27 -21.92 20.16
CA ARG A 124 21.01 -22.35 19.55
C ARG A 124 19.91 -21.27 19.64
N TYR A 125 19.76 -20.58 20.79
CA TYR A 125 18.79 -19.49 20.96
C TYR A 125 19.14 -18.29 20.12
N ARG A 126 20.42 -17.92 20.04
CA ARG A 126 20.89 -16.83 19.21
C ARG A 126 20.60 -17.11 17.73
N LYS A 127 20.94 -18.30 17.22
CA LYS A 127 20.67 -18.70 15.84
C LYS A 127 19.17 -18.63 15.52
N LYS A 128 18.33 -19.19 16.38
CA LYS A 128 16.88 -19.14 16.21
C LYS A 128 16.33 -17.71 16.22
N PHE A 129 16.88 -16.84 17.08
CA PHE A 129 16.49 -15.41 17.11
C PHE A 129 16.92 -14.70 15.83
N GLU A 130 18.14 -14.95 15.35
CA GLU A 130 18.65 -14.41 14.08
C GLU A 130 17.78 -14.87 12.89
N GLU A 131 17.40 -16.14 12.83
CA GLU A 131 16.48 -16.69 11.82
C GLU A 131 15.12 -16.00 11.89
N THR A 132 14.54 -15.85 13.08
CA THR A 132 13.25 -15.15 13.28
C THR A 132 13.32 -13.70 12.78
N CYS A 133 14.41 -12.98 13.08
CA CYS A 133 14.60 -11.60 12.63
C CYS A 133 14.79 -11.54 11.10
N ALA A 134 15.47 -12.51 10.50
CA ALA A 134 15.63 -12.61 9.06
C ALA A 134 14.30 -12.85 8.36
N ASP A 135 13.45 -13.74 8.90
CA ASP A 135 12.10 -14.01 8.37
C ASP A 135 11.21 -12.76 8.40
N VAL A 136 11.31 -11.95 9.46
CA VAL A 136 10.60 -10.67 9.54
C VAL A 136 11.09 -9.71 8.46
N MET A 137 12.41 -9.57 8.28
CA MET A 137 13.00 -8.72 7.26
C MET A 137 12.55 -9.14 5.85
N GLU A 138 12.58 -10.44 5.53
CA GLU A 138 12.16 -10.93 4.22
C GLU A 138 10.65 -10.76 3.98
N SER A 139 9.83 -10.95 5.01
CA SER A 139 8.38 -10.71 4.92
C SER A 139 8.06 -9.24 4.72
N LEU A 140 8.79 -8.35 5.39
CA LEU A 140 8.68 -6.91 5.22
C LEU A 140 9.07 -6.49 3.79
N VAL A 141 10.16 -7.01 3.26
CA VAL A 141 10.59 -6.74 1.88
C VAL A 141 9.52 -7.21 0.88
N ARG A 142 8.94 -8.41 1.07
CA ARG A 142 7.83 -8.89 0.23
C ARG A 142 6.62 -7.96 0.31
N LYS A 143 6.23 -7.49 1.50
CA LYS A 143 5.11 -6.53 1.67
C LYS A 143 5.39 -5.22 0.93
N ILE A 144 6.61 -4.68 1.03
CA ILE A 144 7.01 -3.47 0.30
C ILE A 144 6.89 -3.69 -1.21
N HIS A 145 7.48 -4.76 -1.76
CA HIS A 145 7.42 -5.04 -3.19
C HIS A 145 5.98 -5.23 -3.68
N SER A 146 5.11 -5.88 -2.90
CA SER A 146 3.71 -6.04 -3.28
C SER A 146 2.91 -4.74 -3.35
N GLN A 147 3.40 -3.67 -2.72
CA GLN A 147 2.77 -2.35 -2.72
C GLN A 147 3.48 -1.34 -3.64
N GLU A 148 4.59 -1.71 -4.24
CA GLU A 148 5.45 -0.80 -5.01
C GLU A 148 4.77 -0.28 -6.29
N TRP A 149 3.83 -1.05 -6.85
CA TRP A 149 3.14 -0.70 -8.08
C TRP A 149 2.47 0.69 -8.02
N VAL A 150 1.93 1.10 -6.86
CA VAL A 150 1.26 2.40 -6.70
C VAL A 150 2.17 3.60 -6.96
N TYR A 151 3.49 3.39 -6.88
CA TYR A 151 4.49 4.43 -7.15
C TYR A 151 5.03 4.39 -8.57
N HIS A 152 4.88 3.27 -9.29
CA HIS A 152 5.37 3.10 -10.66
C HIS A 152 4.28 3.32 -11.71
N VAL A 153 3.04 2.97 -11.40
CA VAL A 153 1.91 3.18 -12.32
C VAL A 153 1.49 4.65 -12.27
N THR A 154 1.45 5.30 -13.43
CA THR A 154 1.05 6.69 -13.58
C THR A 154 -0.36 6.79 -14.16
N VAL A 155 -0.99 7.96 -13.99
CA VAL A 155 -2.27 8.29 -14.64
C VAL A 155 -2.19 8.12 -16.15
N GLU A 156 -1.07 8.57 -16.76
CA GLU A 156 -0.82 8.45 -18.20
C GLU A 156 -0.86 6.98 -18.66
N SER A 157 -0.24 6.06 -17.90
CA SER A 157 -0.26 4.64 -18.26
C SER A 157 -1.67 4.07 -18.25
N ILE A 158 -2.50 4.43 -17.27
CA ILE A 158 -3.90 3.98 -17.21
C ILE A 158 -4.72 4.56 -18.34
N LEU A 159 -4.52 5.86 -18.70
CA LEU A 159 -5.24 6.47 -19.82
C LEU A 159 -4.87 5.85 -21.17
N LYS A 160 -3.62 5.41 -21.37
CA LYS A 160 -3.22 4.67 -22.57
C LYS A 160 -4.00 3.38 -22.76
N ASP A 161 -4.28 2.67 -21.67
CA ASP A 161 -5.01 1.40 -21.73
C ASP A 161 -6.53 1.59 -21.79
N LYS A 162 -7.04 2.59 -21.07
CA LYS A 162 -8.47 2.91 -20.99
C LYS A 162 -8.99 3.67 -22.22
N GLY A 163 -8.15 4.54 -22.80
CA GLY A 163 -8.55 5.54 -23.77
C GLY A 163 -8.80 6.91 -23.14
N HIS A 164 -8.94 7.92 -24.00
CA HIS A 164 -9.12 9.33 -23.63
C HIS A 164 -10.56 9.81 -23.79
N GLU A 165 -11.51 8.91 -24.04
CA GLU A 165 -12.90 9.27 -24.22
C GLU A 165 -13.48 9.88 -22.94
N ILE A 166 -14.10 11.06 -23.06
CA ILE A 166 -14.69 11.80 -21.97
C ILE A 166 -16.17 12.02 -22.30
N VAL A 167 -17.03 11.40 -21.50
CA VAL A 167 -18.45 11.70 -21.53
C VAL A 167 -18.70 12.98 -20.74
N SER A 168 -19.32 13.97 -21.37
CA SER A 168 -19.60 15.28 -20.78
C SER A 168 -21.00 15.77 -21.13
N VAL A 169 -21.49 16.73 -20.34
CA VAL A 169 -22.76 17.44 -20.56
C VAL A 169 -22.52 18.95 -20.50
N SER A 170 -23.43 19.74 -21.05
CA SER A 170 -23.47 21.19 -20.77
C SER A 170 -23.98 21.42 -19.35
N PRO A 171 -23.52 22.49 -18.65
CA PRO A 171 -24.12 22.92 -17.37
C PRO A 171 -25.64 23.12 -17.42
N ASP A 172 -26.18 23.43 -18.60
CA ASP A 172 -27.62 23.66 -18.82
C ASP A 172 -28.39 22.37 -19.15
N THR A 173 -27.73 21.21 -19.30
CA THR A 173 -28.38 19.90 -19.53
C THR A 173 -29.23 19.56 -18.30
N SER A 174 -30.44 18.99 -18.54
CA SER A 174 -31.32 18.58 -17.45
C SER A 174 -30.72 17.45 -16.63
N VAL A 175 -31.09 17.38 -15.35
CA VAL A 175 -30.72 16.28 -14.47
C VAL A 175 -31.28 14.95 -15.01
N TYR A 176 -32.47 14.97 -15.63
CA TYR A 176 -33.08 13.80 -16.26
C TYR A 176 -32.22 13.25 -17.39
N ASP A 177 -31.82 14.09 -18.36
CA ASP A 177 -30.99 13.68 -19.48
C ASP A 177 -29.63 13.20 -19.03
N THR A 178 -29.07 13.88 -18.03
CA THR A 178 -27.80 13.46 -17.41
C THR A 178 -27.91 12.08 -16.76
N ALA A 179 -29.00 11.79 -16.05
CA ALA A 179 -29.23 10.47 -15.46
C ALA A 179 -29.35 9.38 -16.55
N HIS A 180 -30.00 9.69 -17.67
CA HIS A 180 -30.07 8.81 -18.84
C HIS A 180 -28.68 8.53 -19.43
N LEU A 181 -27.85 9.57 -19.60
CA LEU A 181 -26.49 9.47 -20.11
C LEU A 181 -25.60 8.58 -19.21
N LEU A 182 -25.67 8.79 -17.88
CA LEU A 182 -24.95 7.97 -16.92
C LEU A 182 -25.32 6.49 -17.04
N ARG A 183 -26.60 6.18 -17.16
CA ARG A 183 -27.10 4.81 -17.35
C ARG A 183 -26.67 4.20 -18.68
N GLU A 184 -26.77 4.94 -19.78
CA GLU A 184 -26.42 4.48 -21.12
C GLU A 184 -24.95 4.11 -21.22
N HIS A 185 -24.07 4.98 -20.72
CA HIS A 185 -22.62 4.76 -20.69
C HIS A 185 -22.15 3.89 -19.53
N ARG A 186 -23.04 3.49 -18.60
CA ARG A 186 -22.71 2.70 -17.39
C ARG A 186 -21.62 3.36 -16.55
N ILE A 187 -21.68 4.68 -16.39
CA ILE A 187 -20.72 5.49 -15.62
C ILE A 187 -21.41 6.15 -14.42
N GLY A 188 -20.67 6.34 -13.31
CA GLY A 188 -21.20 6.90 -12.07
C GLY A 188 -21.07 8.42 -11.97
N SER A 189 -20.39 9.08 -12.92
CA SER A 189 -20.25 10.54 -12.96
C SER A 189 -19.91 11.03 -14.37
N VAL A 190 -20.19 12.29 -14.62
CA VAL A 190 -19.93 12.98 -15.89
C VAL A 190 -19.41 14.39 -15.60
N LEU A 191 -18.58 14.91 -16.50
CA LEU A 191 -18.10 16.29 -16.44
C LEU A 191 -19.15 17.23 -17.03
N ALA A 192 -19.39 18.37 -16.38
CA ALA A 192 -20.08 19.50 -16.99
C ALA A 192 -19.03 20.43 -17.58
N LEU A 193 -19.03 20.59 -18.90
CA LEU A 193 -18.13 21.47 -19.64
C LEU A 193 -18.88 22.69 -20.17
N ASP A 194 -18.29 23.86 -20.02
CA ASP A 194 -18.83 25.10 -20.58
C ASP A 194 -18.60 25.18 -22.10
N GLN A 195 -19.01 26.31 -22.71
CA GLN A 195 -18.91 26.53 -24.14
C GLN A 195 -17.45 26.61 -24.65
N ASP A 196 -16.51 26.93 -23.77
CA ASP A 196 -15.08 26.97 -24.06
C ASP A 196 -14.40 25.63 -23.78
N GLY A 197 -15.15 24.57 -23.40
CA GLY A 197 -14.63 23.26 -23.09
C GLY A 197 -13.96 23.17 -21.71
N GLN A 198 -14.14 24.22 -20.89
CA GLN A 198 -13.57 24.21 -19.53
C GLN A 198 -14.49 23.48 -18.56
N ILE A 199 -13.89 22.91 -17.50
CA ILE A 199 -14.66 22.16 -16.49
C ILE A 199 -15.46 23.13 -15.63
N ALA A 200 -16.78 23.17 -15.81
CA ALA A 200 -17.72 23.92 -14.97
C ALA A 200 -18.03 23.16 -13.66
N GLY A 201 -18.01 21.82 -13.71
CA GLY A 201 -18.29 20.99 -12.54
C GLY A 201 -18.27 19.49 -12.85
N VAL A 202 -18.60 18.70 -11.83
CA VAL A 202 -18.79 17.24 -11.91
C VAL A 202 -20.18 16.90 -11.37
N VAL A 203 -20.90 16.05 -12.08
CA VAL A 203 -22.19 15.51 -11.65
C VAL A 203 -22.05 14.01 -11.45
N SER A 204 -22.48 13.50 -10.32
CA SER A 204 -22.49 12.07 -10.01
C SER A 204 -23.89 11.57 -9.66
N GLU A 205 -24.08 10.23 -9.69
CA GLU A 205 -25.31 9.60 -9.20
C GLU A 205 -25.68 10.08 -7.77
N ARG A 206 -24.66 10.33 -6.92
CA ARG A 206 -24.88 10.84 -5.57
C ARG A 206 -25.44 12.25 -5.55
N ASP A 207 -25.03 13.09 -6.48
CA ASP A 207 -25.53 14.47 -6.58
C ASP A 207 -27.01 14.47 -7.02
N ILE A 208 -27.36 13.57 -7.95
CA ILE A 208 -28.75 13.37 -8.38
C ILE A 208 -29.62 12.88 -7.22
N VAL A 209 -29.15 11.85 -6.46
CA VAL A 209 -29.88 11.34 -5.29
C VAL A 209 -30.04 12.40 -4.23
N ARG A 210 -29.02 13.23 -4.00
CA ARG A 210 -29.11 14.35 -3.06
C ARG A 210 -30.10 15.40 -3.55
N GLY A 211 -30.07 15.76 -4.83
CA GLY A 211 -31.06 16.68 -5.45
C GLY A 211 -32.48 16.19 -5.25
N LEU A 212 -32.74 14.90 -5.55
CA LEU A 212 -34.05 14.28 -5.31
C LEU A 212 -34.49 14.34 -3.84
N SER A 213 -33.57 14.17 -2.90
CA SER A 213 -33.91 14.21 -1.47
C SER A 213 -34.20 15.62 -0.94
N VAL A 214 -33.69 16.66 -1.60
CA VAL A 214 -33.82 18.05 -1.15
C VAL A 214 -34.93 18.77 -1.89
N ILE A 215 -35.04 18.60 -3.21
CA ILE A 215 -35.94 19.33 -4.11
C ILE A 215 -37.18 18.50 -4.45
N GLY A 216 -37.04 17.17 -4.41
CA GLY A 216 -38.07 16.24 -4.90
C GLY A 216 -37.92 15.94 -6.40
N LEU A 217 -38.98 15.45 -7.03
CA LEU A 217 -38.95 15.04 -8.43
C LEU A 217 -38.74 16.20 -9.41
N ASP A 218 -39.08 17.41 -9.00
CA ASP A 218 -38.92 18.61 -9.84
C ASP A 218 -37.44 18.84 -10.22
N VAL A 219 -36.50 18.33 -9.43
CA VAL A 219 -35.07 18.43 -9.74
C VAL A 219 -34.69 17.82 -11.10
N LEU A 220 -35.48 16.88 -11.60
CA LEU A 220 -35.21 16.26 -12.90
C LEU A 220 -35.28 17.23 -14.07
N GLU A 221 -36.11 18.27 -13.96
CA GLU A 221 -36.24 19.36 -14.96
C GLU A 221 -35.18 20.46 -14.79
N HIS A 222 -34.44 20.47 -13.64
CA HIS A 222 -33.44 21.48 -13.37
C HIS A 222 -32.14 21.22 -14.16
N PRO A 223 -31.38 22.27 -14.51
CA PRO A 223 -30.08 22.13 -15.10
C PRO A 223 -29.07 21.53 -14.09
N VAL A 224 -28.12 20.74 -14.57
CA VAL A 224 -27.10 20.10 -13.71
C VAL A 224 -26.25 21.12 -12.96
N SER A 225 -26.12 22.35 -13.46
CA SER A 225 -25.40 23.44 -12.79
C SER A 225 -25.91 23.76 -11.40
N GLU A 226 -27.14 23.39 -11.05
CA GLU A 226 -27.74 23.59 -9.74
C GLU A 226 -27.35 22.51 -8.73
N ILE A 227 -27.02 21.31 -9.19
CA ILE A 227 -26.70 20.16 -8.33
C ILE A 227 -25.23 19.74 -8.40
N MET A 228 -24.49 20.16 -9.46
CA MET A 228 -23.11 19.76 -9.68
C MET A 228 -22.15 20.26 -8.59
N SER A 229 -21.08 19.52 -8.38
CA SER A 229 -19.96 19.97 -7.56
C SER A 229 -19.06 20.89 -8.39
N LYS A 230 -18.98 22.19 -8.00
CA LYS A 230 -18.18 23.21 -8.69
C LYS A 230 -16.70 23.20 -8.28
N GLN A 231 -16.39 22.69 -7.08
CA GLN A 231 -15.01 22.52 -6.64
C GLN A 231 -14.47 21.19 -7.16
N VAL A 232 -13.89 21.23 -8.36
CA VAL A 232 -13.38 20.04 -9.03
C VAL A 232 -11.93 19.82 -8.64
N VAL A 233 -11.64 18.64 -8.10
CA VAL A 233 -10.29 18.18 -7.80
C VAL A 233 -9.77 17.49 -9.04
N VAL A 234 -8.57 17.86 -9.49
CA VAL A 234 -7.93 17.34 -10.71
C VAL A 234 -6.64 16.59 -10.38
N CYS A 235 -6.15 15.79 -11.30
CA CYS A 235 -4.82 15.19 -11.27
C CYS A 235 -4.11 15.42 -12.62
N HIS A 236 -2.85 15.00 -12.72
CA HIS A 236 -2.01 15.18 -13.89
C HIS A 236 -1.53 13.82 -14.43
N PRO A 237 -1.16 13.73 -15.73
CA PRO A 237 -0.69 12.48 -16.35
C PRO A 237 0.49 11.82 -15.60
N GLN A 238 1.36 12.64 -15.01
CA GLN A 238 2.56 12.17 -14.31
C GLN A 238 2.32 11.77 -12.85
N ASP A 239 1.12 12.01 -12.32
CA ASP A 239 0.78 11.59 -10.95
C ASP A 239 0.80 10.06 -10.86
N ASN A 240 1.41 9.54 -9.81
CA ASN A 240 1.40 8.12 -9.53
C ASN A 240 0.12 7.70 -8.77
N MET A 241 -0.16 6.40 -8.74
CA MET A 241 -1.37 5.90 -8.10
C MET A 241 -1.42 6.15 -6.60
N ALA A 242 -0.28 6.26 -5.92
CA ALA A 242 -0.25 6.62 -4.50
C ALA A 242 -0.83 8.03 -4.29
N ALA A 243 -0.39 9.01 -5.07
CA ALA A 243 -0.89 10.38 -5.03
C ALA A 243 -2.39 10.44 -5.39
N VAL A 244 -2.79 9.75 -6.47
CA VAL A 244 -4.19 9.70 -6.93
C VAL A 244 -5.11 9.10 -5.85
N LEU A 245 -4.76 7.95 -5.27
CA LEU A 245 -5.56 7.29 -4.24
C LEU A 245 -5.64 8.14 -2.96
N SER A 246 -4.52 8.77 -2.56
CA SER A 246 -4.48 9.71 -1.43
C SER A 246 -5.42 10.91 -1.68
N LEU A 247 -5.36 11.48 -2.88
CA LEU A 247 -6.21 12.60 -3.27
C LEU A 247 -7.69 12.22 -3.26
N MET A 248 -8.06 11.07 -3.86
CA MET A 248 -9.43 10.54 -3.85
C MET A 248 -9.95 10.33 -2.42
N SER A 249 -9.13 9.72 -1.54
CA SER A 249 -9.48 9.44 -0.16
C SER A 249 -9.66 10.72 0.66
N ASN A 250 -8.68 11.63 0.62
CA ASN A 250 -8.68 12.86 1.42
C ASN A 250 -9.80 13.82 1.00
N ARG A 251 -10.11 13.88 -0.31
CA ARG A 251 -11.17 14.73 -0.85
C ARG A 251 -12.52 14.02 -0.95
N ARG A 252 -12.59 12.72 -0.63
CA ARG A 252 -13.79 11.87 -0.72
C ARG A 252 -14.42 11.88 -2.11
N VAL A 253 -13.58 11.96 -3.16
CA VAL A 253 -13.96 11.89 -4.57
C VAL A 253 -13.52 10.56 -5.17
N ARG A 254 -14.26 10.06 -6.16
CA ARG A 254 -13.96 8.77 -6.83
C ARG A 254 -13.58 8.95 -8.30
N HIS A 255 -13.66 10.16 -8.81
CA HIS A 255 -13.34 10.51 -10.18
C HIS A 255 -12.50 11.78 -10.17
N LEU A 256 -11.43 11.79 -10.93
CA LEU A 256 -10.53 12.92 -11.08
C LEU A 256 -10.35 13.22 -12.57
N PRO A 257 -10.74 14.41 -13.02
CA PRO A 257 -10.32 14.90 -14.33
C PRO A 257 -8.81 15.01 -14.40
N VAL A 258 -8.25 14.64 -15.54
CA VAL A 258 -6.81 14.69 -15.80
C VAL A 258 -6.52 15.91 -16.65
N ILE A 259 -5.70 16.80 -16.12
CA ILE A 259 -5.31 18.04 -16.79
C ILE A 259 -3.84 17.97 -17.19
N ASN A 260 -3.55 18.28 -18.44
CA ASN A 260 -2.19 18.41 -18.97
C ASN A 260 -2.03 19.77 -19.67
N GLY A 261 -1.12 20.61 -19.17
CA GLY A 261 -0.88 21.93 -19.74
C GLY A 261 -2.10 22.88 -19.75
N GLY A 262 -3.07 22.64 -18.86
CA GLY A 262 -4.33 23.41 -18.79
C GLY A 262 -5.48 22.78 -19.60
N GLU A 263 -5.23 21.74 -20.37
CA GLU A 263 -6.24 21.05 -21.18
C GLU A 263 -6.73 19.77 -20.46
N LEU A 264 -8.02 19.48 -20.62
CA LEU A 264 -8.64 18.25 -20.14
C LEU A 264 -8.27 17.10 -21.10
N VAL A 265 -7.48 16.12 -20.60
CA VAL A 265 -6.98 15.01 -21.42
C VAL A 265 -7.60 13.65 -21.08
N GLY A 266 -8.40 13.57 -20.01
CA GLY A 266 -9.04 12.32 -19.60
C GLY A 266 -9.78 12.44 -18.29
N LEU A 267 -10.37 11.32 -17.87
CA LEU A 267 -11.02 11.16 -16.56
C LEU A 267 -10.55 9.83 -15.98
N ILE A 268 -10.08 9.81 -14.74
CA ILE A 268 -9.70 8.59 -14.02
C ILE A 268 -10.66 8.33 -12.86
N SER A 269 -11.05 7.09 -12.66
CA SER A 269 -11.88 6.67 -11.55
C SER A 269 -11.17 5.67 -10.63
N ILE A 270 -11.68 5.50 -9.42
CA ILE A 270 -11.18 4.46 -8.50
C ILE A 270 -11.34 3.05 -9.11
N GLY A 271 -12.37 2.84 -9.94
CA GLY A 271 -12.58 1.60 -10.67
C GLY A 271 -11.47 1.31 -11.69
N ASP A 272 -10.96 2.33 -12.38
CA ASP A 272 -9.84 2.20 -13.31
C ASP A 272 -8.57 1.76 -12.56
N VAL A 273 -8.29 2.39 -11.41
CA VAL A 273 -7.13 2.03 -10.57
C VAL A 273 -7.21 0.58 -10.07
N VAL A 274 -8.40 0.16 -9.60
CA VAL A 274 -8.62 -1.23 -9.12
C VAL A 274 -8.47 -2.22 -10.27
N LYS A 275 -9.04 -1.93 -11.46
CA LYS A 275 -8.94 -2.79 -12.64
C LYS A 275 -7.48 -2.98 -13.07
N THR A 276 -6.72 -1.90 -13.15
CA THR A 276 -5.29 -1.96 -13.48
C THR A 276 -4.54 -2.87 -12.51
N ARG A 277 -4.80 -2.75 -11.19
CA ARG A 277 -4.15 -3.61 -10.20
C ARG A 277 -4.52 -5.08 -10.34
N ILE A 278 -5.78 -5.38 -10.64
CA ILE A 278 -6.22 -6.76 -10.87
C ILE A 278 -5.49 -7.35 -12.09
N THR A 279 -5.44 -6.63 -13.21
CA THR A 279 -4.74 -7.06 -14.42
C THR A 279 -3.26 -7.34 -14.17
N GLU A 280 -2.56 -6.45 -13.47
CA GLU A 280 -1.15 -6.67 -13.10
C GLU A 280 -0.93 -7.91 -12.22
N LEU A 281 -1.81 -8.13 -11.22
CA LEU A 281 -1.72 -9.32 -10.37
C LEU A 281 -1.98 -10.62 -11.16
N GLU A 282 -2.87 -10.59 -12.15
CA GLU A 282 -3.13 -11.72 -13.04
C GLU A 282 -1.92 -12.00 -13.93
N ASP A 283 -1.27 -10.96 -14.46
CA ASP A 283 -0.06 -11.08 -15.30
C ASP A 283 1.14 -11.59 -14.48
N GLU A 284 1.35 -11.09 -13.26
CA GLU A 284 2.35 -11.61 -12.32
C GLU A 284 2.12 -13.10 -12.03
N SER A 285 0.87 -13.47 -11.73
CA SER A 285 0.49 -14.86 -11.45
C SER A 285 0.71 -15.78 -12.66
N SER A 286 0.35 -15.32 -13.86
CA SER A 286 0.53 -16.09 -15.11
C SER A 286 2.01 -16.26 -15.45
N SER A 287 2.80 -15.21 -15.26
CA SER A 287 4.26 -15.25 -15.47
C SER A 287 4.96 -16.23 -14.52
N LEU A 288 4.55 -16.23 -13.24
CA LEU A 288 5.05 -17.19 -12.25
C LEU A 288 4.67 -18.64 -12.61
N ARG A 289 3.44 -18.88 -13.05
CA ARG A 289 2.99 -20.22 -13.50
C ARG A 289 3.82 -20.69 -14.69
N THR A 290 4.04 -19.84 -15.68
CA THR A 290 4.83 -20.14 -16.86
C THR A 290 6.29 -20.44 -16.48
N TYR A 291 6.87 -19.69 -15.53
CA TYR A 291 8.22 -19.93 -15.03
C TYR A 291 8.34 -21.29 -14.29
N ILE A 292 7.36 -21.62 -13.46
CA ILE A 292 7.33 -22.91 -12.71
C ILE A 292 7.15 -24.07 -13.67
N THR A 293 6.22 -24.00 -14.63
CA THR A 293 5.99 -25.06 -15.61
C THR A 293 7.17 -25.20 -16.57
N GLY A 294 7.77 -24.09 -17.01
CA GLY A 294 8.99 -24.13 -17.83
C GLY A 294 10.19 -24.77 -17.13
N ARG A 295 10.35 -24.56 -15.84
CA ARG A 295 11.41 -25.16 -15.02
C ARG A 295 11.19 -26.66 -14.81
N GLN A 296 9.94 -27.11 -14.63
CA GLN A 296 9.61 -28.54 -14.57
C GLN A 296 9.94 -29.27 -15.88
N TRP A 297 9.74 -28.62 -17.05
CA TRP A 297 10.13 -29.21 -18.34
C TRP A 297 11.65 -29.36 -18.46
N LEU A 298 12.43 -28.38 -18.04
CA LEU A 298 13.90 -28.46 -18.08
C LEU A 298 14.48 -29.54 -17.14
N GLU A 299 13.89 -29.70 -15.95
CA GLU A 299 14.29 -30.79 -15.02
C GLU A 299 13.88 -32.16 -15.56
N HIS A 300 12.76 -32.27 -16.26
CA HIS A 300 12.32 -33.52 -16.86
C HIS A 300 13.21 -33.95 -18.07
N TYR A 301 13.69 -32.98 -18.86
CA TYR A 301 14.60 -33.23 -19.98
C TYR A 301 16.03 -33.51 -19.51
N ALA A 302 16.47 -33.03 -18.39
CA ALA A 302 17.78 -33.29 -17.82
C ALA A 302 17.92 -34.75 -17.33
N HIS A 303 16.80 -35.45 -17.09
CA HIS A 303 16.80 -36.87 -16.68
C HIS A 303 16.69 -37.84 -17.84
N PHE A 304 16.49 -37.39 -19.08
CA PHE A 304 16.46 -38.21 -20.31
C PHE A 304 17.61 -37.79 -21.24
N GLY A 305 18.83 -37.75 -20.74
CA GLY A 305 20.02 -37.73 -21.59
C GLY A 305 20.10 -39.05 -22.38
N PRO A 306 20.47 -39.03 -23.70
CA PRO A 306 20.59 -40.27 -24.46
C PRO A 306 21.72 -41.12 -23.87
N ASP A 307 21.34 -42.32 -23.48
CA ASP A 307 22.29 -43.39 -23.17
C ASP A 307 23.09 -43.70 -24.45
N VAL A 308 24.29 -43.15 -24.57
CA VAL A 308 25.23 -43.48 -25.65
C VAL A 308 26.01 -44.70 -25.15
N GLY A 309 25.38 -45.87 -25.38
CA GLY A 309 26.08 -47.14 -25.23
C GLY A 309 27.21 -47.25 -26.23
N THR A 310 28.40 -47.47 -25.73
CA THR A 310 29.55 -48.08 -26.45
C THR A 310 29.53 -49.58 -26.30
#